data_11a5aed56c0e8e8e62c6d87b5ce15e8b
#
_entry.id   11a5aed56c0e8e8e62c6d87b5ce15e8b
#
_cell.length_a   1.000
_cell.length_b   1.000
_cell.length_c   1.000
_cell.angle_alpha   90.00
_cell.angle_beta   90.00
_cell.angle_gamma   90.00
#
_symmetry.space_group_name_H-M   'P 1'
#
loop_
_entity.id
_entity.type
_entity.pdbx_description
1 polymer ?
#
loop_
_entity_poly.entity_id
_entity_poly.type
_entity_poly.pdbx_seq_one_letter_code
_entity_poly.pdbx_strand_id
1 'polypeptide(L)'
;MRRAGHGVDNEPVPASRDDLTPLTYGPVPYVPEVSIFQAPASTGLWDASDGAYHSDRPPPFWAFPWAGGQALARYVIDHPDVVANRTVLDLGSGSGLVAIAAAYGGAAAIRAVEVDPAAIDAIRRNVAATARPGAPGLRVDAVLADLLSDPDADIDADVDILLAGDVFYTGRMRDRSMRFLRRAERLGIRVLVGDGGRGFLPAGRFDLLASYEVPTPVAIEDADRTVATVWELRRSATVGGTPCADA
;
A
#
# COMPACT_ATOMS: atom_id res chain seq x y z
N MET A 1 36.03 -30.89 -10.73
CA MET A 1 35.01 -30.24 -11.57
C MET A 1 34.15 -29.37 -10.64
N ARG A 2 34.48 -28.08 -10.51
CA ARG A 2 33.82 -27.14 -9.60
C ARG A 2 32.68 -26.48 -10.38
N ARG A 3 31.42 -26.67 -9.94
CA ARG A 3 30.27 -25.93 -10.47
C ARG A 3 30.30 -24.51 -9.92
N ALA A 4 30.42 -23.55 -10.81
CA ALA A 4 30.25 -22.13 -10.51
C ALA A 4 28.82 -21.85 -10.07
N GLY A 5 28.69 -21.21 -8.89
CA GLY A 5 27.39 -20.66 -8.45
C GLY A 5 27.02 -19.51 -9.39
N HIS A 6 25.81 -19.56 -9.94
CA HIS A 6 25.21 -18.40 -10.60
C HIS A 6 24.86 -17.39 -9.52
N GLY A 7 25.71 -16.39 -9.35
CA GLY A 7 25.33 -15.15 -8.69
C GLY A 7 24.20 -14.53 -9.50
N VAL A 8 23.11 -14.17 -8.87
CA VAL A 8 22.08 -13.32 -9.48
C VAL A 8 22.75 -11.97 -9.65
N ASP A 9 23.10 -11.64 -10.90
CA ASP A 9 23.62 -10.33 -11.24
C ASP A 9 22.53 -9.31 -10.89
N ASN A 10 22.81 -8.50 -9.87
CA ASN A 10 21.94 -7.44 -9.37
C ASN A 10 22.12 -6.19 -10.26
N GLU A 11 21.93 -6.35 -11.57
CA GLU A 11 21.96 -5.20 -12.47
C GLU A 11 20.73 -4.33 -12.24
N PRO A 12 20.89 -3.00 -12.15
CA PRO A 12 19.77 -2.07 -12.02
C PRO A 12 18.88 -2.15 -13.25
N VAL A 13 17.63 -2.51 -13.04
CA VAL A 13 16.62 -2.56 -14.12
C VAL A 13 15.92 -1.21 -14.17
N PRO A 14 15.86 -0.53 -15.34
CA PRO A 14 15.18 0.77 -15.46
C PRO A 14 13.69 0.64 -15.11
N ALA A 15 13.13 1.68 -14.48
CA ALA A 15 11.75 1.76 -14.03
C ALA A 15 10.75 1.69 -15.19
N SER A 16 11.12 2.22 -16.34
CA SER A 16 10.46 2.03 -17.65
C SER A 16 11.50 2.14 -18.77
N ARG A 17 11.12 1.83 -20.02
CA ARG A 17 12.02 1.96 -21.20
C ARG A 17 12.56 3.39 -21.40
N ASP A 18 11.94 4.40 -20.79
CA ASP A 18 12.27 5.82 -20.96
C ASP A 18 12.69 6.51 -19.63
N ASP A 19 12.56 5.85 -18.48
CA ASP A 19 13.02 6.38 -17.19
C ASP A 19 14.45 5.90 -16.92
N LEU A 20 15.39 6.83 -16.98
CA LEU A 20 16.80 6.57 -16.76
C LEU A 20 17.18 6.33 -15.28
N THR A 21 16.21 6.26 -14.39
CA THR A 21 16.45 6.04 -12.96
C THR A 21 16.46 4.55 -12.65
N PRO A 22 17.61 3.98 -12.31
CA PRO A 22 17.70 2.57 -11.95
C PRO A 22 17.01 2.32 -10.61
N LEU A 23 16.04 1.39 -10.58
CA LEU A 23 15.49 0.88 -9.34
C LEU A 23 16.48 -0.07 -8.67
N THR A 24 16.60 0.03 -7.35
CA THR A 24 17.40 -0.89 -6.54
C THR A 24 16.47 -1.84 -5.79
N TYR A 25 16.73 -3.15 -5.89
CA TYR A 25 16.03 -4.14 -5.07
C TYR A 25 16.69 -4.20 -3.69
N GLY A 26 15.90 -4.00 -2.65
CA GLY A 26 16.42 -4.00 -1.29
C GLY A 26 15.32 -3.93 -0.23
N PRO A 27 15.70 -4.12 1.04
CA PRO A 27 14.77 -4.08 2.15
C PRO A 27 14.14 -2.69 2.29
N VAL A 28 12.85 -2.68 2.66
CA VAL A 28 12.15 -1.45 3.02
C VAL A 28 12.66 -0.98 4.39
N PRO A 29 13.00 0.30 4.57
CA PRO A 29 13.69 0.77 5.77
C PRO A 29 13.01 0.42 7.09
N TYR A 30 11.68 0.50 7.15
CA TYR A 30 10.93 0.21 8.38
C TYR A 30 10.33 -1.20 8.42
N VAL A 31 10.37 -1.93 7.31
CA VAL A 31 9.85 -3.30 7.17
C VAL A 31 10.91 -4.17 6.48
N PRO A 32 12.07 -4.39 7.11
CA PRO A 32 13.23 -5.04 6.46
C PRO A 32 12.97 -6.50 6.05
N GLU A 33 11.91 -7.10 6.54
CA GLU A 33 11.43 -8.43 6.10
C GLU A 33 10.94 -8.42 4.66
N VAL A 34 10.47 -7.26 4.16
CA VAL A 34 9.99 -7.06 2.81
C VAL A 34 11.05 -6.32 2.00
N SER A 35 11.43 -6.88 0.86
CA SER A 35 12.28 -6.20 -0.13
C SER A 35 11.48 -5.90 -1.39
N ILE A 36 11.69 -4.70 -1.95
CA ILE A 36 11.03 -4.24 -3.18
C ILE A 36 12.04 -3.53 -4.09
N PHE A 37 11.72 -3.41 -5.37
CA PHE A 37 12.40 -2.46 -6.25
C PHE A 37 11.93 -1.05 -5.92
N GLN A 38 12.88 -0.18 -5.56
CA GLN A 38 12.61 1.18 -5.13
C GLN A 38 13.60 2.16 -5.77
N ALA A 39 13.16 3.38 -6.00
CA ALA A 39 14.03 4.43 -6.49
C ALA A 39 14.96 4.90 -5.36
N PRO A 40 16.26 5.14 -5.63
CA PRO A 40 17.14 5.77 -4.67
C PRO A 40 16.61 7.17 -4.28
N ALA A 41 16.80 7.57 -3.04
CA ALA A 41 16.38 8.89 -2.54
C ALA A 41 16.94 10.08 -3.34
N SER A 42 18.07 9.87 -4.04
CA SER A 42 18.79 10.88 -4.83
C SER A 42 18.38 10.96 -6.30
N THR A 43 17.25 10.37 -6.69
CA THR A 43 16.93 10.17 -8.13
C THR A 43 16.63 11.43 -8.92
N GLY A 44 16.47 12.59 -8.30
CA GLY A 44 16.11 13.82 -9.02
C GLY A 44 14.76 13.77 -9.77
N LEU A 45 13.96 12.70 -9.56
CA LEU A 45 12.60 12.61 -10.09
C LEU A 45 11.69 13.69 -9.49
N TRP A 46 12.11 14.22 -8.35
CA TRP A 46 11.43 15.28 -7.62
C TRP A 46 12.42 16.42 -7.43
N ASP A 47 12.10 17.63 -7.91
CA ASP A 47 12.92 18.78 -7.59
C ASP A 47 12.74 19.13 -6.11
N ALA A 48 13.81 18.99 -5.33
CA ALA A 48 13.81 19.26 -3.90
C ALA A 48 13.55 20.74 -3.56
N SER A 49 13.65 21.67 -4.56
CA SER A 49 13.48 23.10 -4.33
C SER A 49 12.04 23.58 -4.44
N ASP A 50 11.21 22.92 -5.24
CA ASP A 50 9.81 23.34 -5.49
C ASP A 50 8.80 22.20 -5.48
N GLY A 51 9.24 20.95 -5.29
CA GLY A 51 8.38 19.77 -5.32
C GLY A 51 7.76 19.48 -6.70
N ALA A 52 8.29 20.09 -7.75
CA ALA A 52 7.77 19.92 -9.10
C ALA A 52 8.33 18.65 -9.75
N TYR A 53 7.46 17.87 -10.36
CA TYR A 53 7.84 16.73 -11.17
C TYR A 53 8.07 17.16 -12.62
N HIS A 54 9.27 16.92 -13.15
CA HIS A 54 9.71 17.39 -14.47
C HIS A 54 9.45 16.41 -15.61
N SER A 55 8.30 15.76 -15.65
CA SER A 55 7.92 14.87 -16.75
C SER A 55 6.48 15.10 -17.17
N ASP A 56 6.18 14.85 -18.43
CA ASP A 56 4.80 14.86 -18.97
C ASP A 56 3.97 13.65 -18.48
N ARG A 57 4.56 12.76 -17.68
CA ARG A 57 3.92 11.56 -17.10
C ARG A 57 3.63 11.76 -15.63
N PRO A 58 2.65 11.04 -15.05
CA PRO A 58 2.42 11.06 -13.62
C PRO A 58 3.69 10.66 -12.84
N PRO A 59 3.95 11.28 -11.67
CA PRO A 59 5.07 10.89 -10.83
C PRO A 59 5.00 9.40 -10.47
N PRO A 60 6.14 8.67 -10.47
CA PRO A 60 6.19 7.25 -10.15
C PRO A 60 6.04 7.03 -8.63
N PHE A 61 4.89 7.36 -8.07
CA PHE A 61 4.62 7.21 -6.64
C PHE A 61 4.87 5.80 -6.12
N TRP A 62 4.67 4.79 -6.96
CA TRP A 62 4.92 3.38 -6.67
C TRP A 62 6.40 3.05 -6.46
N ALA A 63 7.32 3.89 -6.91
CA ALA A 63 8.76 3.65 -6.77
C ALA A 63 9.29 4.00 -5.37
N PHE A 64 8.46 4.53 -4.47
CA PHE A 64 8.87 4.96 -3.14
C PHE A 64 8.05 4.28 -2.04
N PRO A 65 8.70 3.76 -0.98
CA PRO A 65 8.00 3.23 0.18
C PRO A 65 7.53 4.38 1.09
N TRP A 66 6.32 4.88 0.86
CA TRP A 66 5.74 5.98 1.62
C TRP A 66 5.51 5.62 3.08
N ALA A 67 5.55 6.62 3.98
CA ALA A 67 5.57 6.41 5.42
C ALA A 67 4.32 5.68 5.95
N GLY A 68 3.12 6.01 5.45
CA GLY A 68 1.89 5.34 5.86
C GLY A 68 1.83 3.89 5.37
N GLY A 69 2.29 3.62 4.15
CA GLY A 69 2.43 2.26 3.65
C GLY A 69 3.42 1.42 4.46
N GLN A 70 4.56 1.98 4.86
CA GLN A 70 5.52 1.31 5.74
C GLN A 70 4.93 1.03 7.12
N ALA A 71 4.23 2.00 7.73
CA ALA A 71 3.59 1.82 9.02
C ALA A 71 2.53 0.72 9.00
N LEU A 72 1.68 0.70 7.94
CA LEU A 72 0.65 -0.31 7.79
C LEU A 72 1.24 -1.70 7.54
N ALA A 73 2.28 -1.80 6.70
CA ALA A 73 2.99 -3.05 6.46
C ALA A 73 3.66 -3.58 7.73
N ARG A 74 4.30 -2.70 8.54
CA ARG A 74 4.87 -3.06 9.84
C ARG A 74 3.80 -3.59 10.79
N TYR A 75 2.68 -2.89 10.88
CA TYR A 75 1.56 -3.30 11.72
C TYR A 75 1.05 -4.70 11.36
N VAL A 76 0.88 -4.98 10.07
CA VAL A 76 0.43 -6.30 9.57
C VAL A 76 1.44 -7.41 9.88
N ILE A 77 2.75 -7.14 9.75
CA ILE A 77 3.79 -8.12 10.10
C ILE A 77 3.79 -8.42 11.59
N ASP A 78 3.63 -7.39 12.43
CA ASP A 78 3.61 -7.54 13.90
C ASP A 78 2.31 -8.17 14.42
N HIS A 79 1.21 -8.05 13.67
CA HIS A 79 -0.12 -8.55 14.02
C HIS A 79 -0.70 -9.42 12.89
N PRO A 80 -0.09 -10.59 12.60
CA PRO A 80 -0.48 -11.42 11.46
C PRO A 80 -1.93 -11.93 11.56
N ASP A 81 -2.50 -12.04 12.75
CA ASP A 81 -3.91 -12.38 12.99
C ASP A 81 -4.90 -11.42 12.32
N VAL A 82 -4.45 -10.22 11.99
CA VAL A 82 -5.25 -9.22 11.26
C VAL A 82 -5.60 -9.71 9.86
N VAL A 83 -4.69 -10.42 9.20
CA VAL A 83 -4.82 -10.84 7.79
C VAL A 83 -4.82 -12.36 7.60
N ALA A 84 -4.38 -13.14 8.59
CA ALA A 84 -4.24 -14.59 8.48
C ALA A 84 -5.56 -15.27 8.06
N ASN A 85 -5.49 -16.11 7.01
CA ASN A 85 -6.63 -16.83 6.41
C ASN A 85 -7.76 -15.93 5.88
N ARG A 86 -7.49 -14.64 5.60
CA ARG A 86 -8.47 -13.68 5.09
C ARG A 86 -8.20 -13.33 3.63
N THR A 87 -9.25 -12.93 2.93
CA THR A 87 -9.16 -12.27 1.63
C THR A 87 -8.91 -10.77 1.85
N VAL A 88 -7.80 -10.27 1.33
CA VAL A 88 -7.32 -8.90 1.52
C VAL A 88 -7.47 -8.11 0.22
N LEU A 89 -8.01 -6.89 0.32
CA LEU A 89 -7.93 -5.87 -0.72
C LEU A 89 -6.92 -4.81 -0.29
N ASP A 90 -5.83 -4.64 -1.04
CA ASP A 90 -4.85 -3.55 -0.86
C ASP A 90 -5.15 -2.44 -1.87
N LEU A 91 -5.68 -1.32 -1.39
CA LEU A 91 -6.17 -0.19 -2.18
C LEU A 91 -5.07 0.85 -2.39
N GLY A 92 -4.76 1.17 -3.66
CA GLY A 92 -3.64 2.06 -3.99
C GLY A 92 -2.32 1.42 -3.61
N SER A 93 -2.12 0.19 -4.05
CA SER A 93 -1.06 -0.71 -3.59
C SER A 93 0.37 -0.24 -3.91
N GLY A 94 0.52 0.66 -4.89
CA GLY A 94 1.81 1.23 -5.30
C GLY A 94 2.83 0.17 -5.68
N SER A 95 3.85 -0.01 -4.85
CA SER A 95 4.89 -1.04 -5.04
C SER A 95 4.44 -2.47 -4.69
N GLY A 96 3.28 -2.64 -4.07
CA GLY A 96 2.84 -3.91 -3.49
C GLY A 96 3.37 -4.18 -2.08
N LEU A 97 3.97 -3.19 -1.42
CA LEU A 97 4.55 -3.36 -0.08
C LEU A 97 3.56 -3.93 0.93
N VAL A 98 2.36 -3.35 1.03
CA VAL A 98 1.34 -3.78 2.00
C VAL A 98 0.77 -5.13 1.62
N ALA A 99 0.53 -5.39 0.32
CA ALA A 99 0.11 -6.69 -0.19
C ALA A 99 1.12 -7.81 0.13
N ILE A 100 2.43 -7.55 -0.05
CA ILE A 100 3.48 -8.51 0.28
C ILE A 100 3.53 -8.76 1.81
N ALA A 101 3.41 -7.69 2.62
CA ALA A 101 3.31 -7.83 4.08
C ALA A 101 2.10 -8.68 4.50
N ALA A 102 0.94 -8.48 3.86
CA ALA A 102 -0.25 -9.29 4.10
C ALA A 102 -0.04 -10.76 3.72
N ALA A 103 0.68 -11.03 2.62
CA ALA A 103 1.05 -12.39 2.24
C ALA A 103 1.96 -13.05 3.27
N TYR A 104 2.93 -12.33 3.82
CA TYR A 104 3.78 -12.82 4.91
C TYR A 104 2.99 -13.04 6.21
N GLY A 105 1.95 -12.24 6.45
CA GLY A 105 1.00 -12.44 7.54
C GLY A 105 0.04 -13.63 7.35
N GLY A 106 0.13 -14.35 6.23
CA GLY A 106 -0.68 -15.55 5.98
C GLY A 106 -2.07 -15.28 5.41
N ALA A 107 -2.28 -14.18 4.71
CA ALA A 107 -3.51 -13.93 3.98
C ALA A 107 -3.82 -15.07 2.98
N ALA A 108 -5.08 -15.47 2.87
CA ALA A 108 -5.50 -16.56 1.98
C ALA A 108 -5.49 -16.14 0.51
N ALA A 109 -5.92 -14.91 0.23
CA ALA A 109 -5.90 -14.29 -1.09
C ALA A 109 -5.68 -12.78 -0.93
N ILE A 110 -5.01 -12.15 -1.91
CA ILE A 110 -4.73 -10.73 -1.89
C ILE A 110 -4.96 -10.16 -3.28
N ARG A 111 -5.76 -9.09 -3.34
CA ARG A 111 -5.93 -8.25 -4.51
C ARG A 111 -5.24 -6.91 -4.26
N ALA A 112 -4.15 -6.67 -4.99
CA ALA A 112 -3.40 -5.42 -4.98
C ALA A 112 -3.93 -4.54 -6.11
N VAL A 113 -4.73 -3.52 -5.77
CA VAL A 113 -5.42 -2.69 -6.75
C VAL A 113 -4.70 -1.37 -6.95
N GLU A 114 -4.46 -1.01 -8.20
CA GLU A 114 -3.77 0.21 -8.59
C GLU A 114 -4.33 0.80 -9.89
N VAL A 115 -4.19 2.13 -10.05
CA VAL A 115 -4.65 2.86 -11.25
C VAL A 115 -3.54 3.04 -12.29
N ASP A 116 -2.29 2.95 -11.87
CA ASP A 116 -1.12 3.13 -12.72
C ASP A 116 -0.65 1.77 -13.29
N PRO A 117 -0.65 1.59 -14.62
CA PRO A 117 -0.12 0.36 -15.23
C PRO A 117 1.33 0.06 -14.84
N ALA A 118 2.18 1.09 -14.62
CA ALA A 118 3.56 0.90 -14.20
C ALA A 118 3.65 0.37 -12.76
N ALA A 119 2.73 0.77 -11.88
CA ALA A 119 2.60 0.20 -10.54
C ALA A 119 2.19 -1.27 -10.58
N ILE A 120 1.29 -1.66 -11.49
CA ILE A 120 0.93 -3.08 -11.70
C ILE A 120 2.16 -3.92 -12.07
N ASP A 121 3.01 -3.41 -12.95
CA ASP A 121 4.25 -4.10 -13.31
C ASP A 121 5.25 -4.12 -12.14
N ALA A 122 5.30 -3.06 -11.32
CA ALA A 122 6.11 -3.02 -10.10
C ALA A 122 5.61 -4.06 -9.07
N ILE A 123 4.30 -4.16 -8.82
CA ILE A 123 3.72 -5.18 -7.92
C ILE A 123 4.13 -6.58 -8.38
N ARG A 124 3.91 -6.92 -9.65
CA ARG A 124 4.25 -8.23 -10.21
C ARG A 124 5.74 -8.56 -10.08
N ARG A 125 6.60 -7.58 -10.37
CA ARG A 125 8.05 -7.71 -10.22
C ARG A 125 8.46 -7.94 -8.77
N ASN A 126 7.92 -7.16 -7.84
CA ASN A 126 8.22 -7.26 -6.42
C ASN A 126 7.76 -8.61 -5.85
N VAL A 127 6.55 -9.04 -6.18
CA VAL A 127 6.01 -10.35 -5.80
C VAL A 127 6.88 -11.49 -6.35
N ALA A 128 7.29 -11.42 -7.61
CA ALA A 128 8.15 -12.43 -8.21
C ALA A 128 9.54 -12.48 -7.55
N ALA A 129 10.10 -11.32 -7.17
CA ALA A 129 11.40 -11.23 -6.51
C ALA A 129 11.39 -11.78 -5.06
N THR A 130 10.23 -11.88 -4.41
CA THR A 130 10.11 -12.51 -3.09
C THR A 130 10.11 -14.04 -3.13
N ALA A 131 10.02 -14.65 -4.31
CA ALA A 131 9.96 -16.10 -4.47
C ALA A 131 11.24 -16.76 -3.92
N ARG A 132 11.05 -17.73 -3.01
CA ARG A 132 12.16 -18.52 -2.46
C ARG A 132 12.14 -19.90 -3.10
N PRO A 133 13.30 -20.47 -3.47
CA PRO A 133 13.37 -21.83 -3.99
C PRO A 133 12.68 -22.84 -3.05
N GLY A 134 11.72 -23.59 -3.56
CA GLY A 134 11.00 -24.61 -2.80
C GLY A 134 9.86 -24.12 -1.89
N ALA A 135 9.63 -22.81 -1.79
CA ALA A 135 8.45 -22.27 -1.11
C ALA A 135 7.32 -21.98 -2.13
N PRO A 136 6.04 -22.12 -1.72
CA PRO A 136 4.93 -21.66 -2.55
C PRO A 136 5.06 -20.14 -2.79
N GLY A 137 4.83 -19.70 -4.03
CA GLY A 137 4.81 -18.27 -4.36
C GLY A 137 3.70 -17.53 -3.62
N LEU A 138 3.91 -16.23 -3.41
CA LEU A 138 2.88 -15.38 -2.80
C LEU A 138 1.65 -15.29 -3.72
N ARG A 139 0.46 -15.41 -3.13
CA ARG A 139 -0.82 -15.28 -3.84
C ARG A 139 -1.27 -13.81 -3.82
N VAL A 140 -0.67 -13.00 -4.68
CA VAL A 140 -1.03 -11.60 -4.87
C VAL A 140 -1.47 -11.42 -6.31
N ASP A 141 -2.71 -11.00 -6.50
CA ASP A 141 -3.28 -10.63 -7.80
C ASP A 141 -3.18 -9.11 -7.97
N ALA A 142 -2.46 -8.67 -8.99
CA ALA A 142 -2.28 -7.25 -9.32
C ALA A 142 -3.37 -6.81 -10.32
N VAL A 143 -4.29 -5.97 -9.84
CA VAL A 143 -5.51 -5.55 -10.56
C VAL A 143 -5.41 -4.08 -10.94
N LEU A 144 -5.50 -3.79 -12.25
CA LEU A 144 -5.57 -2.42 -12.76
C LEU A 144 -7.03 -1.94 -12.71
N ALA A 145 -7.35 -1.06 -11.76
CA ALA A 145 -8.68 -0.49 -11.62
C ALA A 145 -8.66 0.84 -10.84
N ASP A 146 -9.55 1.77 -11.20
CA ASP A 146 -9.80 3.00 -10.43
C ASP A 146 -11.07 2.85 -9.56
N LEU A 147 -10.94 2.19 -8.43
CA LEU A 147 -12.04 1.97 -7.49
C LEU A 147 -12.53 3.25 -6.80
N LEU A 148 -11.73 4.31 -6.80
CA LEU A 148 -12.07 5.56 -6.12
C LEU A 148 -12.83 6.54 -7.02
N SER A 149 -12.71 6.44 -8.33
CA SER A 149 -13.42 7.30 -9.29
C SER A 149 -14.77 6.75 -9.69
N ASP A 150 -14.95 5.43 -9.66
CA ASP A 150 -16.21 4.78 -9.95
C ASP A 150 -17.05 4.63 -8.67
N PRO A 151 -18.18 5.36 -8.55
CA PRO A 151 -19.07 5.24 -7.39
C PRO A 151 -19.74 3.87 -7.29
N ASP A 152 -19.83 3.14 -8.41
CA ASP A 152 -20.47 1.84 -8.51
C ASP A 152 -19.47 0.69 -8.59
N ALA A 153 -18.14 0.99 -8.47
CA ALA A 153 -17.10 -0.02 -8.51
C ALA A 153 -17.37 -1.14 -7.50
N ASP A 154 -17.52 -2.36 -7.93
CA ASP A 154 -17.81 -3.47 -7.04
C ASP A 154 -16.64 -3.75 -6.09
N ILE A 155 -16.99 -3.97 -4.83
CA ILE A 155 -16.08 -4.58 -3.87
C ILE A 155 -16.52 -6.04 -3.78
N ASP A 156 -15.63 -6.95 -4.13
CA ASP A 156 -15.94 -8.37 -4.15
C ASP A 156 -16.45 -8.84 -2.78
N ALA A 157 -17.52 -9.59 -2.79
CA ALA A 157 -18.23 -10.01 -1.57
C ALA A 157 -17.41 -10.94 -0.65
N ASP A 158 -16.28 -11.47 -1.14
CA ASP A 158 -15.36 -12.33 -0.41
C ASP A 158 -14.22 -11.58 0.29
N VAL A 159 -14.16 -10.23 0.18
CA VAL A 159 -13.15 -9.42 0.86
C VAL A 159 -13.49 -9.33 2.36
N ASP A 160 -12.57 -9.78 3.20
CA ASP A 160 -12.68 -9.70 4.66
C ASP A 160 -12.10 -8.41 5.22
N ILE A 161 -11.00 -7.95 4.62
CA ILE A 161 -10.26 -6.77 5.09
C ILE A 161 -9.74 -5.92 3.93
N LEU A 162 -9.87 -4.61 4.09
CA LEU A 162 -9.32 -3.61 3.20
C LEU A 162 -8.15 -2.91 3.90
N LEU A 163 -6.99 -2.88 3.23
CA LEU A 163 -5.80 -2.16 3.63
C LEU A 163 -5.59 -0.98 2.67
N ALA A 164 -5.21 0.19 3.19
CA ALA A 164 -4.96 1.38 2.37
C ALA A 164 -3.82 2.22 2.95
N GLY A 165 -2.66 2.20 2.30
CA GLY A 165 -1.50 3.02 2.67
C GLY A 165 -1.52 4.37 1.96
N ASP A 166 -1.32 5.47 2.71
CA ASP A 166 -1.15 6.84 2.18
C ASP A 166 -2.25 7.34 1.23
N VAL A 167 -3.50 6.91 1.39
CA VAL A 167 -4.63 7.33 0.52
C VAL A 167 -5.18 8.71 0.86
N PHE A 168 -4.71 9.35 1.96
CA PHE A 168 -5.16 10.66 2.43
C PHE A 168 -4.11 11.75 2.20
N TYR A 169 -3.66 11.96 0.95
CA TYR A 169 -2.59 12.91 0.64
C TYR A 169 -3.06 14.25 0.05
N THR A 170 -4.36 14.40 -0.29
CA THR A 170 -5.01 15.68 -0.66
C THR A 170 -6.46 15.69 -0.18
N GLY A 171 -7.08 16.89 -0.12
CA GLY A 171 -8.50 17.00 0.23
C GLY A 171 -9.42 16.26 -0.75
N ARG A 172 -9.09 16.26 -2.06
CA ARG A 172 -9.85 15.52 -3.09
C ARG A 172 -9.74 14.00 -2.87
N MET A 173 -8.54 13.52 -2.57
CA MET A 173 -8.33 12.09 -2.30
C MET A 173 -9.00 11.67 -1.00
N ARG A 174 -8.94 12.51 0.05
CA ARG A 174 -9.70 12.27 1.28
C ARG A 174 -11.17 11.98 1.00
N ASP A 175 -11.83 12.84 0.21
CA ASP A 175 -13.26 12.71 -0.03
C ASP A 175 -13.60 11.46 -0.87
N ARG A 176 -12.77 11.12 -1.85
CA ARG A 176 -12.91 9.89 -2.65
C ARG A 176 -12.67 8.64 -1.80
N SER A 177 -11.54 8.60 -1.10
CA SER A 177 -11.19 7.47 -0.24
C SER A 177 -12.26 7.24 0.83
N MET A 178 -12.71 8.30 1.51
CA MET A 178 -13.76 8.15 2.54
C MET A 178 -15.07 7.59 2.00
N ARG A 179 -15.48 7.96 0.78
CA ARG A 179 -16.71 7.38 0.18
C ARG A 179 -16.54 5.87 -0.03
N PHE A 180 -15.41 5.46 -0.59
CA PHE A 180 -15.12 4.05 -0.85
C PHE A 180 -14.96 3.25 0.45
N LEU A 181 -14.14 3.72 1.40
CA LEU A 181 -13.91 3.04 2.68
C LEU A 181 -15.20 2.88 3.49
N ARG A 182 -16.10 3.89 3.49
CA ARG A 182 -17.41 3.79 4.12
C ARG A 182 -18.31 2.77 3.43
N ARG A 183 -18.20 2.62 2.13
CA ARG A 183 -18.95 1.58 1.40
C ARG A 183 -18.44 0.19 1.79
N ALA A 184 -17.12 -0.01 1.82
CA ALA A 184 -16.52 -1.26 2.30
C ALA A 184 -16.97 -1.59 3.72
N GLU A 185 -16.95 -0.62 4.64
CA GLU A 185 -17.39 -0.78 6.02
C GLU A 185 -18.86 -1.21 6.12
N ARG A 186 -19.76 -0.62 5.31
CA ARG A 186 -21.17 -1.02 5.27
C ARG A 186 -21.40 -2.43 4.75
N LEU A 187 -20.49 -2.96 3.94
CA LEU A 187 -20.48 -4.38 3.51
C LEU A 187 -19.94 -5.33 4.58
N GLY A 188 -19.52 -4.79 5.74
CA GLY A 188 -18.97 -5.58 6.84
C GLY A 188 -17.44 -5.77 6.77
N ILE A 189 -16.79 -5.22 5.74
CA ILE A 189 -15.35 -5.32 5.54
C ILE A 189 -14.63 -4.50 6.62
N ARG A 190 -13.63 -5.09 7.24
CA ARG A 190 -12.74 -4.39 8.17
C ARG A 190 -11.81 -3.48 7.38
N VAL A 191 -11.62 -2.23 7.80
CA VAL A 191 -10.81 -1.25 7.04
C VAL A 191 -9.70 -0.72 7.91
N LEU A 192 -8.44 -0.94 7.49
CA LEU A 192 -7.25 -0.37 8.11
C LEU A 192 -6.55 0.60 7.14
N VAL A 193 -6.07 1.69 7.71
CA VAL A 193 -5.39 2.77 6.97
C VAL A 193 -4.06 3.08 7.60
N GLY A 194 -3.00 3.15 6.79
CA GLY A 194 -1.73 3.76 7.15
C GLY A 194 -1.65 5.20 6.66
N ASP A 195 -1.30 6.14 7.53
CA ASP A 195 -1.24 7.56 7.21
C ASP A 195 0.12 8.17 7.57
N GLY A 196 0.74 8.85 6.61
CA GLY A 196 2.03 9.52 6.77
C GLY A 196 1.95 10.92 7.39
N GLY A 197 0.80 11.32 7.95
CA GLY A 197 0.70 12.56 8.73
C GLY A 197 0.53 13.85 7.90
N ARG A 198 0.05 13.78 6.65
CA ARG A 198 -0.18 14.96 5.79
C ARG A 198 -1.39 15.81 6.15
N GLY A 199 -2.09 15.49 7.25
CA GLY A 199 -3.20 16.29 7.78
C GLY A 199 -4.55 16.13 7.06
N PHE A 200 -4.68 15.19 6.13
CA PHE A 200 -5.94 14.96 5.41
C PHE A 200 -6.77 13.81 5.96
N LEU A 201 -6.21 12.95 6.83
CA LEU A 201 -6.95 11.89 7.49
C LEU A 201 -8.05 12.48 8.40
N PRO A 202 -9.33 12.12 8.25
CA PRO A 202 -10.39 12.59 9.15
C PRO A 202 -10.41 11.75 10.45
N ALA A 203 -9.42 11.96 11.32
CA ALA A 203 -9.14 11.14 12.51
C ALA A 203 -10.37 10.88 13.40
N GLY A 204 -11.33 11.81 13.47
CA GLY A 204 -12.59 11.64 14.20
C GLY A 204 -13.48 10.49 13.71
N ARG A 205 -13.13 9.85 12.58
CA ARG A 205 -13.85 8.70 12.01
C ARG A 205 -13.17 7.37 12.25
N PHE A 206 -11.99 7.38 12.88
CA PHE A 206 -11.12 6.22 13.04
C PHE A 206 -10.74 6.01 14.51
N ASP A 207 -10.30 4.81 14.83
CA ASP A 207 -9.62 4.46 16.06
C ASP A 207 -8.14 4.26 15.76
N LEU A 208 -7.27 4.92 16.55
CA LEU A 208 -5.83 4.79 16.43
C LEU A 208 -5.40 3.41 16.94
N LEU A 209 -4.69 2.64 16.10
CA LEU A 209 -4.16 1.33 16.47
C LEU A 209 -2.68 1.38 16.84
N ALA A 210 -1.88 2.13 16.09
CA ALA A 210 -0.45 2.23 16.30
C ALA A 210 0.11 3.56 15.77
N SER A 211 1.29 3.94 16.31
CA SER A 211 2.07 5.09 15.86
C SER A 211 3.55 4.70 15.79
N TYR A 212 4.22 5.07 14.69
CA TYR A 212 5.59 4.68 14.39
C TYR A 212 6.40 5.89 13.91
N GLU A 213 7.68 5.97 14.33
CA GLU A 213 8.66 6.88 13.71
C GLU A 213 9.31 6.17 12.51
N VAL A 214 8.82 6.47 11.33
CA VAL A 214 9.24 5.82 10.08
C VAL A 214 10.39 6.63 9.45
N PRO A 215 11.52 5.99 9.07
CA PRO A 215 12.56 6.64 8.29
C PRO A 215 12.03 7.00 6.90
N THR A 216 12.27 8.23 6.50
CA THR A 216 11.81 8.74 5.19
C THR A 216 12.95 9.47 4.48
N PRO A 217 13.05 9.36 3.14
CA PRO A 217 14.03 10.16 2.39
C PRO A 217 13.63 11.64 2.45
N VAL A 218 14.53 12.51 2.93
CA VAL A 218 14.30 13.97 3.04
C VAL A 218 13.87 14.59 1.71
N ALA A 219 14.39 14.08 0.59
CA ALA A 219 14.02 14.57 -0.75
C ALA A 219 12.55 14.28 -1.14
N ILE A 220 11.82 13.48 -0.37
CA ILE A 220 10.47 13.03 -0.72
C ILE A 220 9.45 13.43 0.36
N GLU A 221 9.85 13.43 1.62
CA GLU A 221 8.96 13.64 2.79
C GLU A 221 9.33 14.87 3.63
N ASP A 222 10.22 15.74 3.16
CA ASP A 222 10.72 16.94 3.84
C ASP A 222 11.39 16.72 5.21
N ALA A 223 11.51 15.46 5.66
CA ALA A 223 12.11 15.06 6.93
C ALA A 223 12.79 13.70 6.79
N ASP A 224 13.81 13.45 7.63
CA ASP A 224 14.51 12.15 7.71
C ASP A 224 13.69 11.09 8.47
N ARG A 225 12.69 11.53 9.21
CA ARG A 225 11.71 10.69 9.93
C ARG A 225 10.35 11.35 9.94
N THR A 226 9.32 10.55 9.81
CA THR A 226 7.93 10.98 9.85
C THR A 226 7.15 10.11 10.84
N VAL A 227 6.30 10.73 11.67
CA VAL A 227 5.36 9.99 12.51
C VAL A 227 4.22 9.49 11.61
N ALA A 228 4.23 8.20 11.33
CA ALA A 228 3.16 7.54 10.60
C ALA A 228 2.28 6.72 11.55
N THR A 229 1.00 6.64 11.25
CA THR A 229 -0.01 6.08 12.13
C THR A 229 -0.86 5.04 11.39
N VAL A 230 -1.34 4.05 12.15
CA VAL A 230 -2.27 3.03 11.65
C VAL A 230 -3.60 3.20 12.36
N TRP A 231 -4.66 3.20 11.58
CA TRP A 231 -6.02 3.49 12.02
C TRP A 231 -6.99 2.43 11.54
N GLU A 232 -8.02 2.15 12.34
CA GLU A 232 -9.17 1.34 11.94
C GLU A 232 -10.40 2.24 11.76
N LEU A 233 -11.09 2.11 10.63
CA LEU A 233 -12.32 2.86 10.39
C LEU A 233 -13.42 2.38 11.34
N ARG A 234 -13.97 3.32 12.11
CA ARG A 234 -15.08 3.02 13.04
C ARG A 234 -16.29 2.52 12.29
N ARG A 235 -16.87 1.45 12.77
CA ARG A 235 -18.16 0.97 12.27
C ARG A 235 -19.25 2.02 12.49
N SER A 236 -20.07 2.23 11.48
CA SER A 236 -21.28 3.04 11.61
C SER A 236 -22.21 2.34 12.58
N ALA A 237 -22.75 3.06 13.56
CA ALA A 237 -23.81 2.49 14.40
C ALA A 237 -24.95 2.05 13.48
N THR A 238 -25.29 0.77 13.48
CA THR A 238 -26.52 0.27 12.86
C THR A 238 -27.66 0.97 13.56
N VAL A 239 -28.34 1.87 12.87
CA VAL A 239 -29.62 2.39 13.33
C VAL A 239 -30.57 1.21 13.28
N GLY A 240 -30.69 0.52 14.42
CA GLY A 240 -31.70 -0.52 14.62
C GLY A 240 -33.06 0.14 14.52
N GLY A 241 -33.70 0.02 13.36
CA GLY A 241 -35.11 0.31 13.21
C GLY A 241 -35.90 -0.73 14.00
N THR A 242 -36.31 -0.37 15.20
CA THR A 242 -37.41 -1.05 15.87
C THR A 242 -38.65 -0.72 15.06
N PRO A 243 -39.37 -1.66 14.44
CA PRO A 243 -40.66 -1.38 13.91
C PRO A 243 -41.53 -1.07 15.11
N CYS A 244 -42.06 0.17 15.17
CA CYS A 244 -43.16 0.50 16.05
C CYS A 244 -44.31 -0.41 15.66
N ALA A 245 -44.63 -1.37 16.51
CA ALA A 245 -45.91 -2.09 16.44
C ALA A 245 -46.97 -1.13 16.99
N ASP A 246 -47.69 -0.52 16.08
CA ASP A 246 -48.95 0.15 16.43
C ASP A 246 -49.99 -0.93 16.72
N ALA A 247 -50.45 -0.90 17.96
CA ALA A 247 -51.68 -1.59 18.42
C ALA A 247 -52.87 -0.68 18.26
#